data_292d0584aebd869b38fc9ace7040f488
#
_entry.id   292d0584aebd869b38fc9ace7040f488
#
_cell.length_a   1.000
_cell.length_b   1.000
_cell.length_c   1.000
_cell.angle_alpha   90.00
_cell.angle_beta   90.00
_cell.angle_gamma   90.00
#
_symmetry.space_group_name_H-M   'P 1'
#
loop_
_entity.id
_entity.type
_entity.pdbx_description
1 polymer ?
#
loop_
_entity_poly.entity_id
_entity_poly.type
_entity_poly.pdbx_seq_one_letter_code
_entity_poly.pdbx_strand_id
1 'polypeptide(L)'
;AQMSHQYYVTDEIPELAAREFPLPLLRDPDTSYYLRQERNSYILGPYEWQATAMWRDGIPDHFANMLWSEDLERLETQILDASERVPVLGEAGIARVVNGPIPYAPDGNPYMGPERGLRNFWHCNTFSFGIAQGGGAGKAIAEWVLEGRPEFDIWNIDRRRYKDYATTQYTIDKAVEVYQNEYA
;
A
#
# COMPACT_ATOMS: atom_id res chain seq x y z
N ALA A 1 -11.32 0.84 -1.69
CA ALA A 1 -11.47 -0.50 -1.15
C ALA A 1 -10.31 -0.85 -0.22
N GLN A 2 -10.46 -1.89 0.58
CA GLN A 2 -9.34 -2.48 1.33
C GLN A 2 -8.78 -3.63 0.50
N MET A 3 -7.49 -3.55 0.18
CA MET A 3 -6.80 -4.62 -0.53
C MET A 3 -6.05 -5.48 0.47
N SER A 4 -6.01 -6.79 0.24
CA SER A 4 -5.11 -7.67 0.98
C SER A 4 -3.70 -7.48 0.42
N HIS A 5 -2.80 -6.96 1.23
CA HIS A 5 -1.40 -6.72 0.85
C HIS A 5 -0.46 -7.50 1.75
N GLN A 6 0.51 -8.15 1.14
CA GLN A 6 1.47 -9.00 1.83
C GLN A 6 2.90 -8.61 1.55
N TYR A 7 3.76 -8.87 2.51
CA TYR A 7 5.20 -8.97 2.31
C TYR A 7 5.75 -10.08 3.21
N TYR A 8 6.91 -10.59 2.86
CA TYR A 8 7.63 -11.49 3.74
C TYR A 8 9.02 -10.97 4.11
N VAL A 9 9.52 -11.46 5.22
CA VAL A 9 10.87 -11.22 5.72
C VAL A 9 11.63 -12.53 5.68
N THR A 10 12.82 -12.53 5.09
CA THR A 10 13.68 -13.72 5.04
C THR A 10 14.26 -14.04 6.42
N ASP A 11 14.79 -15.24 6.58
CA ASP A 11 15.76 -15.53 7.62
C ASP A 11 16.99 -14.63 7.47
N GLU A 12 17.84 -14.57 8.51
CA GLU A 12 19.06 -13.78 8.47
C GLU A 12 20.01 -14.30 7.39
N ILE A 13 20.60 -13.37 6.64
CA ILE A 13 21.53 -13.62 5.56
C ILE A 13 22.90 -13.11 5.98
N PRO A 14 23.90 -13.98 6.19
CA PRO A 14 25.20 -13.61 6.73
C PRO A 14 25.91 -12.50 5.94
N GLU A 15 25.75 -12.48 4.63
CA GLU A 15 26.34 -11.47 3.75
C GLU A 15 25.81 -10.06 4.03
N LEU A 16 24.55 -9.96 4.47
CA LEU A 16 23.96 -8.67 4.85
C LEU A 16 24.49 -8.20 6.20
N ALA A 17 24.72 -9.12 7.15
CA ALA A 17 25.28 -8.81 8.45
C ALA A 17 26.74 -8.29 8.36
N ALA A 18 27.49 -8.72 7.35
CA ALA A 18 28.87 -8.32 7.12
C ALA A 18 29.02 -6.94 6.44
N ARG A 19 27.93 -6.30 6.01
CA ARG A 19 27.97 -5.03 5.29
C ARG A 19 28.10 -3.83 6.23
N GLU A 20 28.95 -2.90 5.87
CA GLU A 20 29.10 -1.61 6.57
C GLU A 20 27.89 -0.69 6.32
N PHE A 21 27.32 -0.74 5.11
CA PHE A 21 26.16 0.08 4.71
C PHE A 21 25.04 -0.81 4.15
N PRO A 22 23.77 -0.45 4.40
CA PRO A 22 22.64 -1.18 3.82
C PRO A 22 22.64 -1.06 2.30
N LEU A 23 22.04 -2.04 1.65
CA LEU A 23 21.81 -2.03 0.20
C LEU A 23 20.74 -0.98 -0.16
N PRO A 24 20.84 -0.38 -1.35
CA PRO A 24 19.75 0.41 -1.90
C PRO A 24 18.46 -0.40 -1.99
N LEU A 25 17.32 0.29 -1.89
CA LEU A 25 16.02 -0.30 -2.17
C LEU A 25 15.95 -0.63 -3.67
N LEU A 26 15.55 -1.86 -3.99
CA LEU A 26 15.26 -2.29 -5.35
C LEU A 26 13.74 -2.21 -5.59
N ARG A 27 13.34 -1.65 -6.72
CA ARG A 27 11.98 -1.76 -7.27
C ARG A 27 12.07 -2.41 -8.62
N ASP A 28 11.24 -3.40 -8.86
CA ASP A 28 11.11 -4.08 -10.14
C ASP A 28 9.71 -3.82 -10.70
N PRO A 29 9.56 -2.87 -11.65
CA PRO A 29 8.25 -2.57 -12.23
C PRO A 29 7.73 -3.70 -13.12
N ASP A 30 8.63 -4.45 -13.79
CA ASP A 30 8.23 -5.48 -14.74
C ASP A 30 7.55 -6.67 -14.05
N THR A 31 7.97 -6.98 -12.83
CA THR A 31 7.44 -8.09 -12.03
C THR A 31 6.75 -7.62 -10.75
N SER A 32 6.57 -6.31 -10.59
CA SER A 32 5.71 -5.65 -9.59
C SER A 32 6.06 -5.98 -8.14
N TYR A 33 7.34 -5.83 -7.77
CA TYR A 33 7.76 -5.97 -6.37
C TYR A 33 8.81 -4.93 -5.96
N TYR A 34 8.93 -4.74 -4.65
CA TYR A 34 10.07 -4.08 -4.03
C TYR A 34 10.85 -5.04 -3.15
N LEU A 35 12.16 -4.81 -3.06
CA LEU A 35 13.06 -5.53 -2.16
C LEU A 35 13.89 -4.52 -1.39
N ARG A 36 13.95 -4.66 -0.08
CA ARG A 36 14.82 -3.84 0.77
C ARG A 36 15.48 -4.66 1.87
N GLN A 37 16.66 -4.24 2.24
CA GLN A 37 17.31 -4.77 3.43
C GLN A 37 16.59 -4.28 4.69
N GLU A 38 16.36 -5.21 5.62
CA GLU A 38 15.88 -4.96 6.98
C GLU A 38 16.83 -5.65 7.97
N ARG A 39 17.75 -4.89 8.55
CA ARG A 39 18.85 -5.44 9.35
C ARG A 39 19.65 -6.47 8.55
N ASN A 40 19.64 -7.75 8.98
CA ASN A 40 20.35 -8.86 8.35
C ASN A 40 19.44 -9.70 7.41
N SER A 41 18.25 -9.23 7.12
CA SER A 41 17.25 -9.92 6.29
C SER A 41 16.84 -9.07 5.11
N TYR A 42 16.12 -9.65 4.18
CA TYR A 42 15.36 -8.93 3.16
C TYR A 42 13.87 -8.86 3.50
N ILE A 43 13.24 -7.76 3.15
CA ILE A 43 11.80 -7.65 2.98
C ILE A 43 11.52 -7.65 1.49
N LEU A 44 10.69 -8.60 1.02
CA LEU A 44 10.12 -8.61 -0.30
C LEU A 44 8.62 -8.34 -0.21
N GLY A 45 8.15 -7.29 -0.89
CA GLY A 45 6.74 -6.91 -0.92
C GLY A 45 6.27 -6.68 -2.35
N PRO A 46 5.52 -7.61 -2.90
CA PRO A 46 4.91 -7.48 -4.21
C PRO A 46 3.58 -6.75 -4.18
N TYR A 47 3.22 -6.17 -5.32
CA TYR A 47 1.85 -5.80 -5.67
C TYR A 47 1.35 -6.82 -6.69
N GLU A 48 0.90 -7.94 -6.15
CA GLU A 48 0.56 -9.13 -6.95
C GLU A 48 -0.67 -8.93 -7.83
N TRP A 49 -0.67 -9.57 -8.99
CA TRP A 49 -1.72 -9.40 -9.99
C TRP A 49 -3.02 -10.15 -9.65
N GLN A 50 -2.98 -11.10 -8.71
CA GLN A 50 -4.16 -11.79 -8.16
C GLN A 50 -4.75 -11.05 -6.94
N ALA A 51 -4.57 -9.74 -6.90
CA ALA A 51 -5.00 -8.89 -5.79
C ALA A 51 -6.48 -9.07 -5.42
N THR A 52 -6.75 -9.13 -4.12
CA THR A 52 -8.09 -9.35 -3.59
C THR A 52 -8.57 -8.14 -2.80
N ALA A 53 -9.71 -7.59 -3.22
CA ALA A 53 -10.45 -6.60 -2.45
C ALA A 53 -11.23 -7.30 -1.34
N MET A 54 -10.97 -6.88 -0.11
CA MET A 54 -11.59 -7.42 1.10
C MET A 54 -12.78 -6.57 1.55
N TRP A 55 -13.68 -7.19 2.33
CA TRP A 55 -14.77 -6.49 3.02
C TRP A 55 -15.64 -5.62 2.10
N ARG A 56 -16.11 -6.20 1.02
CA ARG A 56 -16.95 -5.51 0.03
C ARG A 56 -18.21 -4.91 0.63
N ASP A 57 -18.73 -5.52 1.70
CA ASP A 57 -19.94 -5.12 2.42
C ASP A 57 -19.66 -4.35 3.72
N GLY A 58 -18.41 -3.98 3.96
CA GLY A 58 -17.97 -3.26 5.16
C GLY A 58 -16.98 -4.04 6.01
N ILE A 59 -16.22 -3.31 6.80
CA ILE A 59 -15.23 -3.88 7.74
C ILE A 59 -15.99 -4.53 8.90
N PRO A 60 -15.67 -5.79 9.28
CA PRO A 60 -16.30 -6.44 10.44
C PRO A 60 -16.01 -5.69 11.73
N ASP A 61 -17.03 -5.52 12.59
CA ASP A 61 -16.93 -4.74 13.83
C ASP A 61 -15.83 -5.24 14.80
N HIS A 62 -15.54 -6.54 14.75
CA HIS A 62 -14.51 -7.17 15.59
C HIS A 62 -13.09 -7.03 15.05
N PHE A 63 -12.89 -6.52 13.82
CA PHE A 63 -11.58 -6.39 13.22
C PHE A 63 -10.86 -5.16 13.77
N ALA A 64 -9.94 -5.38 14.68
CA ALA A 64 -9.07 -4.33 15.24
C ALA A 64 -7.71 -4.92 15.64
N ASN A 65 -6.63 -4.24 15.28
CA ASN A 65 -5.25 -4.65 15.62
C ASN A 65 -4.90 -6.10 15.22
N MET A 66 -5.43 -6.55 14.09
CA MET A 66 -5.26 -7.90 13.58
C MET A 66 -4.62 -7.88 12.20
N LEU A 67 -3.89 -8.95 11.90
CA LEU A 67 -3.44 -9.29 10.55
C LEU A 67 -4.23 -10.52 10.07
N TRP A 68 -4.21 -10.73 8.77
CA TRP A 68 -4.76 -11.94 8.17
C TRP A 68 -3.73 -13.07 8.15
N SER A 69 -4.22 -14.28 7.93
CA SER A 69 -3.33 -15.42 7.63
C SER A 69 -2.53 -15.15 6.37
N GLU A 70 -1.36 -15.73 6.32
CA GLU A 70 -0.50 -15.70 5.14
C GLU A 70 -1.15 -16.42 3.95
N ASP A 71 -0.83 -15.96 2.77
CA ASP A 71 -1.28 -16.51 1.49
C ASP A 71 -0.13 -16.39 0.47
N LEU A 72 0.92 -17.18 0.68
CA LEU A 72 2.12 -17.14 -0.15
C LEU A 72 1.89 -17.64 -1.58
N GLU A 73 0.85 -18.45 -1.81
CA GLU A 73 0.49 -18.94 -3.14
C GLU A 73 0.21 -17.76 -4.10
N ARG A 74 -0.43 -16.69 -3.62
CA ARG A 74 -0.65 -15.49 -4.42
C ARG A 74 0.64 -14.75 -4.80
N LEU A 75 1.72 -14.96 -4.07
CA LEU A 75 3.00 -14.29 -4.27
C LEU A 75 4.00 -15.15 -5.05
N GLU A 76 3.65 -16.36 -5.43
CA GLU A 76 4.57 -17.34 -6.01
C GLU A 76 5.34 -16.78 -7.21
N THR A 77 4.64 -16.15 -8.13
CA THR A 77 5.26 -15.54 -9.33
C THR A 77 6.33 -14.52 -8.95
N GLN A 78 5.99 -13.57 -8.08
CA GLN A 78 6.92 -12.52 -7.68
C GLN A 78 8.08 -13.05 -6.83
N ILE A 79 7.85 -14.10 -6.05
CA ILE A 79 8.91 -14.78 -5.28
C ILE A 79 9.90 -15.46 -6.23
N LEU A 80 9.43 -16.15 -7.24
CA LEU A 80 10.27 -16.82 -8.24
C LEU A 80 11.08 -15.80 -9.05
N ASP A 81 10.43 -14.77 -9.58
CA ASP A 81 11.08 -13.71 -10.36
C ASP A 81 12.12 -12.94 -9.52
N ALA A 82 11.79 -12.64 -8.27
CA ALA A 82 12.74 -11.99 -7.36
C ALA A 82 13.93 -12.89 -7.03
N SER A 83 13.72 -14.19 -6.90
CA SER A 83 14.79 -15.18 -6.64
C SER A 83 15.68 -15.38 -7.87
N GLU A 84 15.15 -15.27 -9.07
CA GLU A 84 15.96 -15.28 -10.28
C GLU A 84 16.88 -14.05 -10.37
N ARG A 85 16.36 -12.88 -10.00
CA ARG A 85 17.13 -11.61 -10.00
C ARG A 85 18.11 -11.50 -8.83
N VAL A 86 17.73 -12.01 -7.66
CA VAL A 86 18.52 -11.98 -6.41
C VAL A 86 18.59 -13.39 -5.84
N PRO A 87 19.51 -14.24 -6.32
CA PRO A 87 19.53 -15.69 -6.06
C PRO A 87 19.49 -16.09 -4.59
N VAL A 88 20.06 -15.31 -3.70
CA VAL A 88 20.03 -15.60 -2.26
C VAL A 88 18.61 -15.67 -1.69
N LEU A 89 17.61 -15.06 -2.33
CA LEU A 89 16.22 -15.18 -1.90
C LEU A 89 15.66 -16.60 -2.09
N GLY A 90 16.15 -17.32 -3.09
CA GLY A 90 15.79 -18.72 -3.33
C GLY A 90 16.44 -19.70 -2.36
N GLU A 91 17.48 -19.27 -1.65
CA GLU A 91 18.21 -20.06 -0.67
C GLU A 91 17.79 -19.77 0.78
N ALA A 92 17.34 -18.53 1.03
CA ALA A 92 16.92 -18.08 2.35
C ALA A 92 15.51 -18.59 2.71
N GLY A 93 15.33 -19.04 3.95
CA GLY A 93 14.00 -19.32 4.49
C GLY A 93 13.17 -18.06 4.69
N ILE A 94 11.86 -18.25 4.95
CA ILE A 94 10.93 -17.17 5.30
C ILE A 94 10.73 -17.15 6.81
N ALA A 95 11.24 -16.11 7.47
CA ALA A 95 11.10 -15.95 8.92
C ALA A 95 9.69 -15.53 9.33
N ARG A 96 9.03 -14.70 8.52
CA ARG A 96 7.64 -14.27 8.77
C ARG A 96 6.98 -13.70 7.52
N VAL A 97 5.67 -13.80 7.48
CA VAL A 97 4.81 -13.12 6.52
C VAL A 97 3.93 -12.11 7.25
N VAL A 98 3.72 -10.96 6.64
CA VAL A 98 2.76 -9.95 7.12
C VAL A 98 1.72 -9.79 6.03
N ASN A 99 0.45 -10.08 6.35
CA ASN A 99 -0.69 -9.90 5.47
C ASN A 99 -1.71 -9.00 6.16
N GLY A 100 -2.03 -7.86 5.57
CA GLY A 100 -2.93 -6.90 6.18
C GLY A 100 -3.68 -6.02 5.18
N PRO A 101 -4.68 -5.29 5.67
CA PRO A 101 -5.44 -4.38 4.83
C PRO A 101 -4.63 -3.14 4.47
N ILE A 102 -4.60 -2.81 3.19
CA ILE A 102 -4.09 -1.55 2.68
C ILE A 102 -5.22 -0.81 1.94
N PRO A 103 -5.48 0.47 2.23
CA PRO A 103 -6.55 1.20 1.59
C PRO A 103 -6.16 1.67 0.19
N TYR A 104 -7.05 1.45 -0.79
CA TYR A 104 -6.91 1.96 -2.14
C TYR A 104 -8.15 2.72 -2.59
N ALA A 105 -7.94 3.92 -3.10
CA ALA A 105 -8.94 4.66 -3.86
C ALA A 105 -8.95 4.20 -5.32
N PRO A 106 -10.02 4.49 -6.09
CA PRO A 106 -10.10 4.10 -7.50
C PRO A 106 -9.00 4.66 -8.42
N ASP A 107 -8.30 5.69 -7.98
CA ASP A 107 -7.20 6.35 -8.69
C ASP A 107 -5.85 6.27 -7.93
N GLY A 108 -5.79 5.47 -6.85
CA GLY A 108 -4.59 5.35 -6.01
C GLY A 108 -4.31 6.55 -5.10
N ASN A 109 -4.98 7.68 -5.28
CA ASN A 109 -4.74 8.89 -4.51
C ASN A 109 -5.58 8.93 -3.21
N PRO A 110 -5.06 9.50 -2.12
CA PRO A 110 -5.80 9.60 -0.86
C PRO A 110 -7.07 10.46 -0.97
N TYR A 111 -7.90 10.37 0.05
CA TYR A 111 -9.05 11.25 0.22
C TYR A 111 -8.73 12.36 1.20
N MET A 112 -8.74 13.59 0.73
CA MET A 112 -8.55 14.78 1.56
C MET A 112 -9.65 15.82 1.31
N GLY A 113 -9.87 16.69 2.30
CA GLY A 113 -10.77 17.82 2.17
C GLY A 113 -12.15 17.62 2.77
N PRO A 114 -13.04 18.64 2.63
CA PRO A 114 -14.35 18.62 3.26
C PRO A 114 -15.31 17.65 2.56
N GLU A 115 -16.16 16.99 3.35
CA GLU A 115 -17.25 16.19 2.79
C GLU A 115 -18.40 17.09 2.32
N ARG A 116 -18.95 16.75 1.16
CA ARG A 116 -20.05 17.50 0.57
C ARG A 116 -21.34 17.36 1.39
N GLY A 117 -21.93 18.49 1.74
CA GLY A 117 -23.17 18.52 2.51
C GLY A 117 -23.02 18.32 4.03
N LEU A 118 -21.81 18.07 4.52
CA LEU A 118 -21.53 17.97 5.95
C LEU A 118 -20.65 19.15 6.42
N ARG A 119 -21.15 19.88 7.40
CA ARG A 119 -20.40 21.00 7.98
C ARG A 119 -19.35 20.47 8.99
N ASN A 120 -18.13 20.98 8.88
CA ASN A 120 -17.01 20.63 9.78
C ASN A 120 -16.62 19.13 9.75
N PHE A 121 -16.93 18.43 8.67
CA PHE A 121 -16.48 17.07 8.45
C PHE A 121 -15.42 17.04 7.34
N TRP A 122 -14.26 16.48 7.67
CA TRP A 122 -13.08 16.47 6.81
C TRP A 122 -12.54 15.07 6.62
N HIS A 123 -12.18 14.74 5.40
CA HIS A 123 -11.45 13.53 5.05
C HIS A 123 -9.95 13.78 5.12
N CYS A 124 -9.22 12.82 5.68
CA CYS A 124 -7.78 12.70 5.59
C CYS A 124 -7.44 11.22 5.77
N ASN A 125 -7.69 10.41 4.74
CA ASN A 125 -7.63 8.96 4.81
C ASN A 125 -7.31 8.32 3.46
N THR A 126 -7.26 6.97 3.43
CA THR A 126 -7.00 6.18 2.22
C THR A 126 -5.61 6.43 1.64
N PHE A 127 -4.62 6.51 2.52
CA PHE A 127 -3.21 6.65 2.15
C PHE A 127 -2.56 5.28 1.99
N SER A 128 -2.31 4.83 0.75
CA SER A 128 -1.52 3.61 0.49
C SER A 128 -0.08 3.78 0.99
N PHE A 129 0.48 4.99 0.82
CA PHE A 129 1.83 5.36 1.28
C PHE A 129 1.78 6.31 2.48
N GLY A 130 1.01 5.96 3.52
CA GLY A 130 0.67 6.84 4.63
C GLY A 130 1.87 7.49 5.33
N ILE A 131 2.95 6.75 5.58
CA ILE A 131 4.16 7.30 6.22
C ILE A 131 4.82 8.35 5.33
N ALA A 132 4.96 8.08 4.04
CA ALA A 132 5.60 9.00 3.10
C ALA A 132 4.78 10.28 2.88
N GLN A 133 3.45 10.15 2.85
CA GLN A 133 2.53 11.25 2.52
C GLN A 133 2.03 12.02 3.75
N GLY A 134 2.12 11.43 4.95
CA GLY A 134 1.46 11.94 6.15
C GLY A 134 1.86 13.35 6.56
N GLY A 135 3.14 13.70 6.44
CA GLY A 135 3.64 15.04 6.77
C GLY A 135 3.05 16.13 5.87
N GLY A 136 3.12 15.94 4.55
CA GLY A 136 2.53 16.86 3.56
C GLY A 136 1.01 16.94 3.66
N ALA A 137 0.34 15.81 3.87
CA ALA A 137 -1.09 15.74 4.06
C ALA A 137 -1.54 16.50 5.32
N GLY A 138 -0.80 16.36 6.43
CA GLY A 138 -1.08 17.08 7.67
C GLY A 138 -0.98 18.60 7.51
N LYS A 139 0.07 19.09 6.81
CA LYS A 139 0.20 20.51 6.48
C LYS A 139 -1.00 21.00 5.64
N ALA A 140 -1.28 20.32 4.53
CA ALA A 140 -2.34 20.71 3.61
C ALA A 140 -3.72 20.73 4.26
N ILE A 141 -4.07 19.73 5.07
CA ILE A 141 -5.38 19.71 5.74
C ILE A 141 -5.49 20.80 6.81
N ALA A 142 -4.41 21.09 7.53
CA ALA A 142 -4.39 22.16 8.53
C ALA A 142 -4.63 23.53 7.87
N GLU A 143 -3.93 23.85 6.79
CA GLU A 143 -4.13 25.07 6.00
C GLU A 143 -5.56 25.16 5.46
N TRP A 144 -6.07 24.05 4.94
CA TRP A 144 -7.42 24.02 4.37
C TRP A 144 -8.50 24.28 5.42
N VAL A 145 -8.35 23.73 6.63
CA VAL A 145 -9.28 23.95 7.75
C VAL A 145 -9.21 25.40 8.25
N LEU A 146 -8.00 25.94 8.38
CA LEU A 146 -7.78 27.27 8.96
C LEU A 146 -8.02 28.41 7.97
N GLU A 147 -7.60 28.24 6.73
CA GLU A 147 -7.54 29.32 5.73
C GLU A 147 -8.53 29.12 4.57
N GLY A 148 -9.26 28.00 4.56
CA GLY A 148 -10.23 27.65 3.52
C GLY A 148 -9.63 27.04 2.25
N ARG A 149 -8.30 26.98 2.14
CA ARG A 149 -7.58 26.32 1.05
C ARG A 149 -6.14 26.01 1.46
N PRO A 150 -5.53 24.97 0.92
CA PRO A 150 -4.08 24.75 1.05
C PRO A 150 -3.29 25.73 0.16
N GLU A 151 -2.00 25.88 0.45
CA GLU A 151 -1.08 26.73 -0.31
C GLU A 151 -0.86 26.24 -1.75
N PHE A 152 -0.88 24.94 -1.96
CA PHE A 152 -0.65 24.29 -3.26
C PHE A 152 -1.89 23.56 -3.77
N ASP A 153 -1.92 23.28 -5.06
CA ASP A 153 -3.01 22.57 -5.71
C ASP A 153 -3.04 21.09 -5.28
N ILE A 154 -4.16 20.69 -4.72
CA ILE A 154 -4.42 19.32 -4.28
C ILE A 154 -5.71 18.74 -4.88
N TRP A 155 -6.17 19.26 -5.97
CA TRP A 155 -7.46 18.89 -6.53
C TRP A 155 -7.55 17.39 -6.86
N ASN A 156 -6.44 16.75 -7.25
CA ASN A 156 -6.36 15.32 -7.54
C ASN A 156 -6.49 14.41 -6.31
N ILE A 157 -6.41 14.96 -5.10
CA ILE A 157 -6.63 14.25 -3.83
C ILE A 157 -7.86 14.76 -3.08
N ASP A 158 -8.53 15.77 -3.61
CA ASP A 158 -9.79 16.28 -3.04
C ASP A 158 -10.86 15.18 -3.09
N ARG A 159 -11.46 14.86 -1.93
CA ARG A 159 -12.50 13.82 -1.83
C ARG A 159 -13.67 14.11 -2.77
N ARG A 160 -13.97 15.37 -3.06
CA ARG A 160 -15.08 15.81 -3.92
C ARG A 160 -14.90 15.51 -5.41
N ARG A 161 -13.73 14.98 -5.83
CA ARG A 161 -13.50 14.49 -7.20
C ARG A 161 -14.40 13.31 -7.55
N TYR A 162 -14.85 12.53 -6.54
CA TYR A 162 -15.81 11.46 -6.72
C TYR A 162 -17.23 11.93 -6.49
N LYS A 163 -18.12 11.51 -7.38
CA LYS A 163 -19.56 11.82 -7.37
C LYS A 163 -20.37 10.53 -7.54
N ASP A 164 -21.61 10.66 -7.93
CA ASP A 164 -22.59 9.55 -8.05
C ASP A 164 -22.16 8.43 -9.00
N TYR A 165 -21.23 8.67 -9.91
CA TYR A 165 -20.65 7.65 -10.78
C TYR A 165 -19.78 6.64 -10.02
N ALA A 166 -19.23 7.02 -8.89
CA ALA A 166 -18.36 6.17 -8.08
C ALA A 166 -19.18 5.21 -7.21
N THR A 167 -19.89 4.29 -7.87
CA THR A 167 -20.62 3.21 -7.18
C THR A 167 -19.69 2.30 -6.40
N THR A 168 -20.23 1.49 -5.49
CA THR A 168 -19.43 0.50 -4.74
C THR A 168 -18.68 -0.44 -5.69
N GLN A 169 -19.35 -0.96 -6.71
CA GLN A 169 -18.71 -1.86 -7.68
C GLN A 169 -17.58 -1.16 -8.45
N TYR A 170 -17.81 0.05 -8.97
CA TYR A 170 -16.79 0.85 -9.62
C TYR A 170 -15.56 1.06 -8.70
N THR A 171 -15.82 1.42 -7.45
CA THR A 171 -14.76 1.68 -6.46
C THR A 171 -13.90 0.43 -6.20
N ILE A 172 -14.54 -0.74 -6.12
CA ILE A 172 -13.83 -2.01 -5.91
C ILE A 172 -13.01 -2.36 -7.15
N ASP A 173 -13.62 -2.36 -8.33
CA ASP A 173 -12.95 -2.77 -9.57
C ASP A 173 -11.75 -1.89 -9.89
N LYS A 174 -11.90 -0.57 -9.73
CA LYS A 174 -10.82 0.37 -9.97
C LYS A 174 -9.73 0.33 -8.88
N ALA A 175 -10.06 0.06 -7.64
CA ALA A 175 -9.05 -0.12 -6.60
C ALA A 175 -8.20 -1.38 -6.83
N VAL A 176 -8.81 -2.48 -7.31
CA VAL A 176 -8.10 -3.69 -7.74
C VAL A 176 -7.18 -3.38 -8.92
N GLU A 177 -7.68 -2.73 -9.95
CA GLU A 177 -6.91 -2.34 -11.14
C GLU A 177 -5.69 -1.48 -10.76
N VAL A 178 -5.89 -0.46 -9.93
CA VAL A 178 -4.80 0.43 -9.50
C VAL A 178 -3.76 -0.31 -8.66
N TYR A 179 -4.20 -1.17 -7.74
CA TYR A 179 -3.27 -1.97 -6.93
C TYR A 179 -2.38 -2.88 -7.80
N GLN A 180 -2.99 -3.57 -8.78
CA GLN A 180 -2.26 -4.46 -9.70
C GLN A 180 -1.26 -3.72 -10.59
N ASN A 181 -1.51 -2.44 -10.85
CA ASN A 181 -0.68 -1.57 -11.69
C ASN A 181 0.12 -0.54 -10.89
N GLU A 182 0.39 -0.81 -9.60
CA GLU A 182 1.11 0.15 -8.73
C GLU A 182 2.48 0.54 -9.26
N TYR A 183 3.12 -0.33 -10.04
CA TYR A 183 4.42 -0.12 -10.64
C TYR A 183 4.40 0.01 -12.17
N ALA A 184 3.20 0.04 -12.79
CA ALA A 184 3.05 0.19 -14.24
C ALA A 184 3.17 1.66 -14.70
#